data_577f59907f9e660e812f95f91228ab91
#
_entry.id   577f59907f9e660e812f95f91228ab91
#
_cell.length_a   1.000
_cell.length_b   1.000
_cell.length_c   1.000
_cell.angle_alpha   90.00
_cell.angle_beta   90.00
_cell.angle_gamma   90.00
#
_symmetry.space_group_name_H-M   'P 1'
#
loop_
_entity.id
_entity.type
_entity.pdbx_description
1 polymer ?
#
loop_
_entity_poly.entity_id
_entity_poly.type
_entity_poly.pdbx_seq_one_letter_code
_entity_poly.pdbx_strand_id
1 'polypeptide(L)'
;VFDGSDEFYLTCATEERLWGLDKTGGRTTVAVWADCGTELAEHWTLAPLSGGDFLLKSSMGLSLLTQVDPSELPRGGELTIATLGGSLYDLIYSFNASGSGWKLTEVDYTQGGEISARDALTRLYADIAAGEGPDLLLLDGVPVDSLIRRGYLEDIARLLEGDPELNADDIVFAGRLGGGTYVSRGFGIDTYAGLKSNFGEAGGWTPEEYLEAERSLTPGAQMMYYVTRESFIRDAALRYMQRSIDWQAGKCDFESAEFISLLETAGQITEHPETTEFTGYTPPEEQLRTGETYVEAVHVGSVTALRDFEERVGQALSFVGMPTPDGSNGSVVDLSQPVGVLAGGEHPDGCAAFLKFLLLSYDLGYGAENNASLPMYRPYLEQLESDAEAEGRMTPEDTARFEDFLASVESSTLCDETALGMICEEAAAYFAGACTAEEAARVIQERLSIYVAEQS
;
A
#
# COMPACT_ATOMS: atom_id res chain seq x y z
N VAL A 1 -1.23 35.71 16.85
CA VAL A 1 -2.22 36.42 17.66
C VAL A 1 -3.26 37.00 16.72
N PHE A 2 -4.55 36.81 17.03
CA PHE A 2 -5.66 37.16 16.20
C PHE A 2 -6.63 38.09 17.00
N ASP A 3 -7.56 38.72 16.30
CA ASP A 3 -8.64 39.48 16.93
C ASP A 3 -9.42 38.59 17.90
N GLY A 4 -9.95 39.18 18.94
CA GLY A 4 -10.76 38.51 19.94
C GLY A 4 -12.09 38.04 19.38
N SER A 5 -12.75 37.17 20.12
CA SER A 5 -14.14 36.77 19.93
C SER A 5 -15.04 37.52 20.93
N ASP A 6 -16.33 37.21 20.94
CA ASP A 6 -17.27 37.77 21.91
C ASP A 6 -16.86 37.45 23.36
N GLU A 7 -16.13 36.35 23.60
CA GLU A 7 -15.68 35.91 24.93
C GLU A 7 -14.27 36.38 25.29
N PHE A 8 -13.38 36.51 24.28
CA PHE A 8 -11.98 36.79 24.51
C PHE A 8 -11.54 38.08 23.85
N TYR A 9 -10.67 38.81 24.53
CA TYR A 9 -10.09 40.05 24.03
C TYR A 9 -9.15 39.80 22.85
N LEU A 10 -8.35 38.72 22.93
CA LEU A 10 -7.45 38.24 21.87
C LEU A 10 -7.46 36.70 21.84
N THR A 11 -7.22 36.14 20.68
CA THR A 11 -6.88 34.73 20.54
C THR A 11 -5.43 34.56 20.12
N CYS A 12 -4.78 33.52 20.63
CA CYS A 12 -3.40 33.20 20.35
C CYS A 12 -3.27 31.69 20.11
N ALA A 13 -2.75 31.33 18.95
CA ALA A 13 -2.53 29.95 18.62
C ALA A 13 -1.03 29.59 18.77
N THR A 14 -0.79 28.40 19.23
CA THR A 14 0.49 27.70 19.21
C THR A 14 0.36 26.46 18.33
N GLU A 15 1.44 25.73 18.11
CA GLU A 15 1.42 24.47 17.36
C GLU A 15 0.45 23.42 17.93
N GLU A 16 0.16 23.49 19.23
CA GLU A 16 -0.71 22.52 19.91
C GLU A 16 -2.13 23.04 20.19
N ARG A 17 -2.31 24.37 20.42
CA ARG A 17 -3.52 24.89 21.05
C ARG A 17 -3.92 26.28 20.56
N LEU A 18 -5.23 26.53 20.59
CA LEU A 18 -5.82 27.87 20.56
C LEU A 18 -6.11 28.36 21.98
N TRP A 19 -5.60 29.53 22.33
CA TRP A 19 -5.80 30.18 23.59
C TRP A 19 -6.69 31.42 23.45
N GLY A 20 -7.65 31.57 24.34
CA GLY A 20 -8.34 32.81 24.55
C GLY A 20 -7.67 33.63 25.68
N LEU A 21 -7.51 34.91 25.46
CA LEU A 21 -6.94 35.84 26.43
C LEU A 21 -8.04 36.85 26.85
N ASP A 22 -8.29 36.98 28.15
CA ASP A 22 -9.15 38.01 28.67
C ASP A 22 -8.41 39.36 28.81
N LYS A 23 -9.15 40.44 29.14
CA LYS A 23 -8.56 41.78 29.32
C LYS A 23 -7.62 41.88 30.50
N THR A 24 -7.60 40.92 31.40
CA THR A 24 -6.76 40.87 32.59
C THR A 24 -5.50 40.02 32.37
N GLY A 25 -5.38 39.41 31.21
CA GLY A 25 -4.25 38.52 30.83
C GLY A 25 -4.47 37.06 31.27
N GLY A 26 -5.67 36.70 31.74
CA GLY A 26 -6.06 35.32 32.00
C GLY A 26 -6.09 34.51 30.69
N ARG A 27 -5.59 33.27 30.75
CA ARG A 27 -5.56 32.36 29.61
C ARG A 27 -6.56 31.23 29.78
N THR A 28 -7.32 30.96 28.73
CA THR A 28 -8.22 29.81 28.67
C THR A 28 -7.90 29.02 27.40
N THR A 29 -7.79 27.73 27.49
CA THR A 29 -7.69 26.86 26.29
C THR A 29 -9.04 26.87 25.60
N VAL A 30 -9.08 27.33 24.36
CA VAL A 30 -10.26 27.35 23.51
C VAL A 30 -10.37 26.06 22.73
N ALA A 31 -9.26 25.61 22.19
CA ALA A 31 -9.17 24.37 21.43
C ALA A 31 -7.79 23.75 21.55
N VAL A 32 -7.72 22.43 21.51
CA VAL A 32 -6.51 21.63 21.26
C VAL A 32 -6.63 21.11 19.84
N TRP A 33 -5.66 21.38 18.99
CA TRP A 33 -5.79 21.07 17.56
C TRP A 33 -6.00 19.58 17.29
N ALA A 34 -5.33 18.72 18.06
CA ALA A 34 -5.53 17.28 17.99
C ALA A 34 -6.97 16.84 18.29
N ASP A 35 -7.67 17.57 19.19
CA ASP A 35 -9.07 17.27 19.56
C ASP A 35 -10.06 17.85 18.53
N CYS A 36 -9.63 18.84 17.74
CA CYS A 36 -10.43 19.46 16.69
C CYS A 36 -10.27 18.77 15.35
N GLY A 37 -9.40 17.75 15.27
CA GLY A 37 -9.06 17.14 14.01
C GLY A 37 -8.50 18.12 12.99
N THR A 38 -7.77 19.11 13.42
CA THR A 38 -7.14 20.07 12.53
C THR A 38 -5.70 20.33 12.94
N GLU A 39 -4.83 20.43 11.95
CA GLU A 39 -3.45 20.80 12.12
C GLU A 39 -3.22 22.24 11.69
N LEU A 40 -2.32 22.91 12.38
CA LEU A 40 -1.79 24.16 11.90
C LEU A 40 -0.59 23.90 10.97
N ALA A 41 -0.88 23.52 9.73
CA ALA A 41 0.14 23.48 8.68
C ALA A 41 0.68 24.89 8.38
N GLU A 42 1.82 24.99 7.73
CA GLU A 42 2.36 26.27 7.27
C GLU A 42 1.28 27.08 6.51
N HIS A 43 1.22 28.40 6.74
CA HIS A 43 0.30 29.33 6.07
C HIS A 43 -1.19 29.21 6.42
N TRP A 44 -1.52 29.06 7.67
CA TRP A 44 -2.88 29.09 8.16
C TRP A 44 -3.37 30.51 8.58
N THR A 45 -4.68 30.70 8.55
CA THR A 45 -5.36 31.91 9.03
C THR A 45 -6.58 31.52 9.82
N LEU A 46 -6.78 32.14 11.00
CA LEU A 46 -7.91 31.92 11.87
C LEU A 46 -8.74 33.21 11.97
N ALA A 47 -10.05 33.11 11.78
CA ALA A 47 -10.98 34.20 11.94
C ALA A 47 -12.06 33.83 12.97
N PRO A 48 -12.22 34.58 14.06
CA PRO A 48 -13.33 34.39 14.99
C PRO A 48 -14.65 34.75 14.32
N LEU A 49 -15.68 33.95 14.58
CA LEU A 49 -17.05 34.17 14.15
C LEU A 49 -17.94 34.53 15.37
N SER A 50 -19.17 34.99 15.13
CA SER A 50 -20.14 35.20 16.20
C SER A 50 -20.57 33.87 16.82
N GLY A 51 -20.72 33.82 18.12
CA GLY A 51 -21.17 32.62 18.85
C GLY A 51 -20.06 31.72 19.36
N GLY A 52 -18.79 32.16 19.27
CA GLY A 52 -17.65 31.40 19.79
C GLY A 52 -17.00 30.44 18.76
N ASP A 53 -17.53 30.39 17.55
CA ASP A 53 -17.00 29.61 16.46
C ASP A 53 -15.77 30.28 15.82
N PHE A 54 -14.96 29.49 15.10
CA PHE A 54 -13.83 30.00 14.33
C PHE A 54 -13.82 29.43 12.93
N LEU A 55 -13.41 30.22 11.95
CA LEU A 55 -13.11 29.82 10.61
C LEU A 55 -11.59 29.64 10.47
N LEU A 56 -11.14 28.44 10.20
CA LEU A 56 -9.74 28.11 9.95
C LEU A 56 -9.53 27.90 8.47
N LYS A 57 -8.59 28.64 7.87
CA LYS A 57 -8.05 28.38 6.55
C LYS A 57 -6.65 27.80 6.70
N SER A 58 -6.42 26.65 6.13
CA SER A 58 -5.12 25.97 6.06
C SER A 58 -4.78 25.59 4.62
N SER A 59 -3.63 24.94 4.40
CA SER A 59 -3.30 24.31 3.12
C SER A 59 -4.27 23.20 2.73
N MET A 60 -4.95 22.60 3.72
CA MET A 60 -5.97 21.53 3.53
C MET A 60 -7.36 22.07 3.19
N GLY A 61 -7.55 23.40 3.18
CA GLY A 61 -8.84 24.01 2.84
C GLY A 61 -9.40 24.93 3.91
N LEU A 62 -10.73 25.00 3.97
CA LEU A 62 -11.49 25.88 4.87
C LEU A 62 -12.30 25.01 5.84
N SER A 63 -12.03 25.15 7.14
CA SER A 63 -12.70 24.39 8.21
C SER A 63 -13.47 25.33 9.13
N LEU A 64 -14.69 24.95 9.50
CA LEU A 64 -15.46 25.62 10.53
C LEU A 64 -15.25 24.88 11.86
N LEU A 65 -14.69 25.57 12.85
CA LEU A 65 -14.56 25.05 14.21
C LEU A 65 -15.77 25.56 15.03
N THR A 66 -16.59 24.62 15.47
CA THR A 66 -17.78 24.93 16.28
C THR A 66 -17.57 24.45 17.71
N GLN A 67 -18.08 25.27 18.66
CA GLN A 67 -18.06 24.86 20.06
C GLN A 67 -19.12 23.78 20.29
N VAL A 68 -18.72 22.63 20.84
CA VAL A 68 -19.61 21.54 21.23
C VAL A 68 -19.53 21.32 22.75
N ASP A 69 -20.62 20.89 23.38
CA ASP A 69 -20.57 20.47 24.76
C ASP A 69 -19.74 19.18 24.87
N PRO A 70 -18.72 19.11 25.75
CA PRO A 70 -17.92 17.90 25.92
C PRO A 70 -18.74 16.65 26.27
N SER A 71 -19.97 16.81 26.78
CA SER A 71 -20.87 15.70 27.06
C SER A 71 -21.58 15.14 25.81
N GLU A 72 -21.60 15.92 24.73
CA GLU A 72 -22.19 15.55 23.44
C GLU A 72 -21.16 14.88 22.50
N LEU A 73 -19.87 15.00 22.84
CA LEU A 73 -18.82 14.30 22.08
C LEU A 73 -18.92 12.78 22.33
N PRO A 74 -18.83 11.98 21.28
CA PRO A 74 -18.70 10.53 21.42
C PRO A 74 -17.56 10.21 22.39
N ARG A 75 -17.82 9.39 23.39
CA ARG A 75 -16.80 8.95 24.36
C ARG A 75 -16.35 7.57 23.98
N GLY A 76 -15.35 7.49 23.14
CA GLY A 76 -14.55 6.29 22.90
C GLY A 76 -13.43 6.16 23.93
N GLY A 77 -12.28 5.74 23.48
CA GLY A 77 -11.06 5.58 24.24
C GLY A 77 -9.85 6.05 23.45
N GLU A 78 -8.68 5.65 23.91
CA GLU A 78 -7.44 5.82 23.16
C GLU A 78 -7.13 4.51 22.44
N LEU A 79 -6.70 4.60 21.18
CA LEU A 79 -6.19 3.52 20.36
C LEU A 79 -4.72 3.78 20.06
N THR A 80 -3.98 2.72 19.95
CA THR A 80 -2.57 2.76 19.55
C THR A 80 -2.38 2.04 18.22
N ILE A 81 -1.57 2.63 17.32
CA ILE A 81 -1.11 1.99 16.10
C ILE A 81 0.41 1.92 16.08
N ALA A 82 0.95 0.71 15.95
CA ALA A 82 2.38 0.52 15.83
C ALA A 82 2.87 0.75 14.41
N THR A 83 4.09 1.31 14.29
CA THR A 83 4.86 1.41 13.04
C THR A 83 6.27 0.86 13.24
N LEU A 84 6.86 0.32 12.17
CA LEU A 84 8.28 -0.06 12.09
C LEU A 84 9.07 0.92 11.21
N GLY A 85 8.72 2.20 11.26
CA GLY A 85 9.20 3.27 10.41
C GLY A 85 8.08 3.74 9.46
N GLY A 86 8.25 4.91 8.90
CA GLY A 86 7.20 5.57 8.13
C GLY A 86 6.46 6.61 8.96
N SER A 87 5.51 7.29 8.37
CA SER A 87 4.68 8.31 9.03
C SER A 87 3.22 8.04 8.73
N LEU A 88 2.42 7.96 9.78
CA LEU A 88 0.95 7.85 9.71
C LEU A 88 0.27 9.18 10.04
N TYR A 89 1.01 10.27 10.00
CA TYR A 89 0.56 11.56 10.45
C TYR A 89 -0.82 11.95 9.87
N ASP A 90 -0.96 11.94 8.53
CA ASP A 90 -2.21 12.32 7.86
C ASP A 90 -3.38 11.39 8.20
N LEU A 91 -3.10 10.10 8.34
CA LEU A 91 -4.10 9.09 8.68
C LEU A 91 -4.60 9.28 10.12
N ILE A 92 -3.69 9.43 11.07
CA ILE A 92 -3.99 9.65 12.49
C ILE A 92 -4.77 10.95 12.67
N TYR A 93 -4.29 12.00 12.02
CA TYR A 93 -4.94 13.29 12.00
C TYR A 93 -6.38 13.20 11.48
N SER A 94 -6.58 12.60 10.32
CA SER A 94 -7.90 12.48 9.70
C SER A 94 -8.86 11.62 10.52
N PHE A 95 -8.35 10.52 11.13
CA PHE A 95 -9.16 9.69 12.02
C PHE A 95 -9.57 10.45 13.29
N ASN A 96 -8.64 11.12 13.94
CA ASN A 96 -8.92 11.92 15.14
C ASN A 96 -9.91 13.05 14.85
N ALA A 97 -9.95 13.55 13.60
CA ALA A 97 -10.90 14.52 13.10
C ALA A 97 -12.30 13.95 12.78
N SER A 98 -12.41 12.64 12.60
CA SER A 98 -13.64 12.02 12.08
C SER A 98 -14.86 12.11 13.01
N GLY A 99 -14.64 12.49 14.27
CA GLY A 99 -15.70 12.52 15.27
C GLY A 99 -16.13 11.14 15.76
N SER A 100 -15.33 10.09 15.52
CA SER A 100 -15.59 8.72 15.99
C SER A 100 -15.66 8.59 17.50
N GLY A 101 -15.13 9.58 18.23
CA GLY A 101 -14.97 9.56 19.69
C GLY A 101 -13.74 8.78 20.18
N TRP A 102 -13.02 8.13 19.29
CA TRP A 102 -11.76 7.48 19.56
C TRP A 102 -10.57 8.36 19.17
N LYS A 103 -9.49 8.24 19.93
CA LYS A 103 -8.24 8.96 19.65
C LYS A 103 -7.17 7.95 19.31
N LEU A 104 -6.57 8.07 18.12
CA LEU A 104 -5.47 7.24 17.66
C LEU A 104 -4.13 7.91 17.94
N THR A 105 -3.17 7.13 18.45
CA THR A 105 -1.81 7.58 18.75
C THR A 105 -0.81 6.58 18.13
N GLU A 106 0.23 7.10 17.49
CA GLU A 106 1.31 6.28 16.93
C GLU A 106 2.28 5.82 18.01
N VAL A 107 2.73 4.56 17.88
CA VAL A 107 3.85 3.98 18.63
C VAL A 107 4.91 3.56 17.62
N ASP A 108 5.90 4.43 17.40
CA ASP A 108 7.03 4.14 16.53
C ASP A 108 8.05 3.25 17.23
N TYR A 109 8.10 1.98 16.87
CA TYR A 109 9.04 1.00 17.44
C TYR A 109 10.47 1.22 16.97
N THR A 110 10.70 1.96 15.89
CA THR A 110 12.05 2.34 15.45
C THR A 110 12.62 3.56 16.17
N GLN A 111 11.78 4.28 16.94
CA GLN A 111 12.16 5.50 17.67
C GLN A 111 12.81 6.55 16.73
N GLY A 112 12.15 6.83 15.62
CA GLY A 112 12.66 7.79 14.62
C GLY A 112 13.87 7.25 13.83
N GLY A 113 14.02 5.92 13.73
CA GLY A 113 15.13 5.26 13.04
C GLY A 113 16.38 5.04 13.90
N GLU A 114 16.31 5.31 15.21
CA GLU A 114 17.42 5.00 16.14
C GLU A 114 17.59 3.49 16.37
N ILE A 115 16.51 2.72 16.14
CA ILE A 115 16.47 1.27 16.32
C ILE A 115 16.27 0.63 14.95
N SER A 116 17.01 -0.45 14.67
CA SER A 116 16.82 -1.20 13.42
C SER A 116 15.43 -1.81 13.34
N ALA A 117 14.88 -1.95 12.12
CA ALA A 117 13.56 -2.58 11.90
C ALA A 117 13.49 -4.00 12.52
N ARG A 118 14.59 -4.76 12.49
CA ARG A 118 14.69 -6.08 13.11
C ARG A 118 14.55 -6.04 14.63
N ASP A 119 15.23 -5.09 15.29
CA ASP A 119 15.16 -4.95 16.75
C ASP A 119 13.79 -4.39 17.17
N ALA A 120 13.22 -3.48 16.37
CA ALA A 120 11.88 -2.94 16.53
C ALA A 120 10.83 -4.07 16.45
N LEU A 121 10.93 -4.94 15.45
CA LEU A 121 10.04 -6.11 15.31
C LEU A 121 10.19 -7.08 16.50
N THR A 122 11.40 -7.28 17.00
CA THR A 122 11.63 -8.13 18.18
C THR A 122 10.94 -7.54 19.42
N ARG A 123 10.97 -6.23 19.61
CA ARG A 123 10.27 -5.55 20.71
C ARG A 123 8.75 -5.66 20.54
N LEU A 124 8.23 -5.41 19.35
CA LEU A 124 6.81 -5.56 19.05
C LEU A 124 6.32 -6.97 19.42
N TYR A 125 7.04 -8.01 19.03
CA TYR A 125 6.68 -9.39 19.41
C TYR A 125 6.72 -9.64 20.90
N ALA A 126 7.67 -9.03 21.62
CA ALA A 126 7.74 -9.16 23.09
C ALA A 126 6.52 -8.50 23.76
N ASP A 127 6.13 -7.32 23.30
CA ASP A 127 4.96 -6.59 23.83
C ASP A 127 3.65 -7.34 23.52
N ILE A 128 3.49 -7.86 22.29
CA ILE A 128 2.34 -8.72 21.93
C ILE A 128 2.28 -9.95 22.83
N ALA A 129 3.41 -10.64 23.06
CA ALA A 129 3.47 -11.82 23.90
C ALA A 129 3.20 -11.52 25.38
N ALA A 130 3.50 -10.31 25.83
CA ALA A 130 3.20 -9.82 27.19
C ALA A 130 1.73 -9.38 27.36
N GLY A 131 0.96 -9.25 26.27
CA GLY A 131 -0.38 -8.67 26.28
C GLY A 131 -0.38 -7.15 26.40
N GLU A 132 0.75 -6.50 26.12
CA GLU A 132 0.97 -5.05 26.16
C GLU A 132 1.15 -4.49 24.72
N GLY A 133 0.76 -5.27 23.71
CA GLY A 133 0.84 -4.86 22.31
C GLY A 133 -0.12 -3.71 21.96
N PRO A 134 0.11 -3.01 20.84
CA PRO A 134 -0.80 -1.97 20.35
C PRO A 134 -2.13 -2.56 19.88
N ASP A 135 -3.15 -1.70 19.65
CA ASP A 135 -4.44 -2.13 19.12
C ASP A 135 -4.36 -2.45 17.63
N LEU A 136 -3.60 -1.65 16.90
CA LEU A 136 -3.46 -1.68 15.44
C LEU A 136 -1.97 -1.77 15.04
N LEU A 137 -1.72 -2.32 13.87
CA LEU A 137 -0.37 -2.44 13.31
C LEU A 137 -0.36 -2.02 11.84
N LEU A 138 0.49 -1.05 11.48
CA LEU A 138 0.87 -0.80 10.10
C LEU A 138 1.73 -1.97 9.61
N LEU A 139 1.38 -2.55 8.47
CA LEU A 139 1.98 -3.80 8.00
C LEU A 139 3.17 -3.60 7.06
N ASP A 140 3.51 -2.34 6.72
CA ASP A 140 4.68 -2.04 5.91
C ASP A 140 5.96 -2.50 6.62
N GLY A 141 6.74 -3.32 5.93
CA GLY A 141 7.99 -3.88 6.47
C GLY A 141 7.81 -4.95 7.55
N VAL A 142 6.59 -5.45 7.75
CA VAL A 142 6.26 -6.49 8.74
C VAL A 142 6.10 -7.84 8.07
N PRO A 143 6.57 -8.96 8.64
CA PRO A 143 6.35 -10.31 8.11
C PRO A 143 4.90 -10.75 8.39
N VAL A 144 3.96 -10.27 7.56
CA VAL A 144 2.51 -10.41 7.75
C VAL A 144 2.09 -11.87 7.87
N ASP A 145 2.62 -12.75 7.01
CA ASP A 145 2.30 -14.18 7.02
C ASP A 145 2.64 -14.84 8.37
N SER A 146 3.75 -14.44 9.01
CA SER A 146 4.13 -14.90 10.34
C SER A 146 3.13 -14.45 11.41
N LEU A 147 2.64 -13.20 11.33
CA LEU A 147 1.63 -12.68 12.25
C LEU A 147 0.29 -13.39 12.11
N ILE A 148 -0.17 -13.58 10.87
CA ILE A 148 -1.41 -14.32 10.55
C ILE A 148 -1.35 -15.72 11.15
N ARG A 149 -0.24 -16.43 10.91
CA ARG A 149 -0.06 -17.78 11.34
C ARG A 149 -0.03 -17.93 12.88
N ARG A 150 0.62 -17.01 13.57
CA ARG A 150 0.65 -16.98 15.03
C ARG A 150 -0.70 -16.59 15.64
N GLY A 151 -1.68 -16.22 14.80
CA GLY A 151 -2.96 -15.73 15.26
C GLY A 151 -2.87 -14.38 15.97
N TYR A 152 -1.89 -13.56 15.60
CA TYR A 152 -1.71 -12.24 16.17
C TYR A 152 -2.58 -11.17 15.49
N LEU A 153 -3.18 -11.48 14.32
CA LEU A 153 -4.12 -10.61 13.65
C LEU A 153 -5.55 -11.14 13.78
N GLU A 154 -6.48 -10.22 14.04
CA GLU A 154 -7.92 -10.51 14.08
C GLU A 154 -8.49 -10.66 12.66
N ASP A 155 -9.58 -11.39 12.57
CA ASP A 155 -10.41 -11.45 11.38
C ASP A 155 -11.23 -10.16 11.24
N ILE A 156 -10.99 -9.42 10.18
CA ILE A 156 -11.66 -8.13 9.88
C ILE A 156 -13.16 -8.34 9.69
N ALA A 157 -13.59 -9.45 9.07
CA ALA A 157 -15.01 -9.74 8.89
C ALA A 157 -15.75 -9.87 10.22
N ARG A 158 -15.09 -10.45 11.22
CA ARG A 158 -15.65 -10.56 12.57
C ARG A 158 -15.78 -9.23 13.28
N LEU A 159 -14.81 -8.32 13.08
CA LEU A 159 -14.83 -6.99 13.68
C LEU A 159 -15.90 -6.08 13.05
N LEU A 160 -16.22 -6.30 11.79
CA LEU A 160 -17.23 -5.54 11.04
C LEU A 160 -18.61 -6.21 11.05
N GLU A 161 -18.76 -7.35 11.73
CA GLU A 161 -20.03 -8.10 11.77
C GLU A 161 -21.15 -7.24 12.37
N GLY A 162 -22.22 -7.06 11.59
CA GLY A 162 -23.40 -6.29 11.99
C GLY A 162 -23.27 -4.77 11.85
N ASP A 163 -22.20 -4.26 11.30
CA ASP A 163 -22.12 -2.83 10.92
C ASP A 163 -23.17 -2.54 9.83
N PRO A 164 -24.01 -1.49 9.97
CA PRO A 164 -25.08 -1.21 9.02
C PRO A 164 -24.61 -0.60 7.69
N GLU A 165 -23.37 -0.13 7.62
CA GLU A 165 -22.81 0.60 6.46
C GLU A 165 -21.72 -0.19 5.74
N LEU A 166 -21.16 -1.22 6.40
CA LEU A 166 -20.07 -2.02 5.84
C LEU A 166 -20.45 -3.51 5.77
N ASN A 167 -20.10 -4.12 4.65
CA ASN A 167 -20.05 -5.57 4.52
C ASN A 167 -18.60 -5.97 4.21
N ALA A 168 -18.04 -6.87 5.01
CA ALA A 168 -16.67 -7.33 4.81
C ALA A 168 -16.47 -8.05 3.46
N ASP A 169 -17.53 -8.64 2.90
CA ASP A 169 -17.49 -9.27 1.57
C ASP A 169 -17.29 -8.23 0.44
N ASP A 170 -17.56 -6.95 0.70
CA ASP A 170 -17.36 -5.86 -0.25
C ASP A 170 -15.95 -5.26 -0.19
N ILE A 171 -15.04 -5.81 0.61
CA ILE A 171 -13.64 -5.42 0.62
C ILE A 171 -12.93 -6.07 -0.57
N VAL A 172 -12.36 -5.24 -1.45
CA VAL A 172 -11.60 -5.71 -2.61
C VAL A 172 -10.42 -6.54 -2.12
N PHE A 173 -10.19 -7.69 -2.74
CA PHE A 173 -9.21 -8.71 -2.35
C PHE A 173 -9.48 -9.42 -1.00
N ALA A 174 -10.60 -9.17 -0.30
CA ALA A 174 -10.95 -9.96 0.86
C ALA A 174 -10.92 -11.46 0.54
N GLY A 175 -10.30 -12.24 1.41
CA GLY A 175 -10.14 -13.69 1.23
C GLY A 175 -9.13 -14.14 0.17
N ARG A 176 -8.58 -13.24 -0.66
CA ARG A 176 -7.52 -13.56 -1.63
C ARG A 176 -6.13 -13.21 -1.09
N LEU A 177 -5.98 -11.99 -0.59
CA LEU A 177 -4.72 -11.51 -0.01
C LEU A 177 -4.86 -11.46 1.51
N GLY A 178 -3.99 -12.16 2.23
CA GLY A 178 -3.95 -12.15 3.69
C GLY A 178 -5.16 -12.76 4.42
N GLY A 179 -6.06 -13.45 3.71
CA GLY A 179 -7.17 -14.19 4.34
C GLY A 179 -8.16 -13.35 5.15
N GLY A 180 -8.29 -12.05 4.86
CA GLY A 180 -9.23 -11.17 5.57
C GLY A 180 -8.70 -10.62 6.90
N THR A 181 -7.39 -10.61 7.12
CA THR A 181 -6.76 -10.18 8.38
C THR A 181 -6.25 -8.74 8.36
N TYR A 182 -6.32 -8.07 7.21
CA TYR A 182 -5.93 -6.66 7.07
C TYR A 182 -6.74 -5.95 6.00
N VAL A 183 -6.75 -4.64 6.08
CA VAL A 183 -7.30 -3.73 5.08
C VAL A 183 -6.32 -2.61 4.80
N SER A 184 -6.51 -1.90 3.70
CA SER A 184 -5.78 -0.67 3.40
C SER A 184 -6.73 0.45 3.05
N ARG A 185 -6.24 1.68 3.08
CA ARG A 185 -7.01 2.86 2.67
C ARG A 185 -7.35 2.81 1.18
N GLY A 186 -6.42 2.30 0.38
CA GLY A 186 -6.56 2.13 -1.04
C GLY A 186 -5.48 1.20 -1.58
N PHE A 187 -5.52 0.94 -2.87
CA PHE A 187 -4.54 0.10 -3.54
C PHE A 187 -4.23 0.62 -4.94
N GLY A 188 -3.06 0.28 -5.43
CA GLY A 188 -2.70 0.33 -6.83
C GLY A 188 -2.38 -1.07 -7.33
N ILE A 189 -2.13 -1.22 -8.62
CA ILE A 189 -1.60 -2.46 -9.18
C ILE A 189 -0.40 -2.11 -10.03
N ASP A 190 0.75 -2.68 -9.68
CA ASP A 190 1.94 -2.58 -10.49
C ASP A 190 1.99 -3.73 -11.48
N THR A 191 2.08 -3.38 -12.75
CA THR A 191 2.05 -4.33 -13.87
C THR A 191 3.07 -3.95 -14.94
N TYR A 192 3.27 -4.83 -15.89
CA TYR A 192 3.96 -4.54 -17.14
C TYR A 192 2.98 -4.66 -18.30
N ALA A 193 3.00 -3.66 -19.19
CA ALA A 193 2.20 -3.64 -20.41
C ALA A 193 3.09 -3.80 -21.64
N GLY A 194 2.63 -4.60 -22.58
CA GLY A 194 3.28 -4.76 -23.88
C GLY A 194 2.28 -4.68 -25.02
N LEU A 195 2.77 -4.51 -26.26
CA LEU A 195 1.90 -4.45 -27.42
C LEU A 195 1.09 -5.75 -27.59
N LYS A 196 -0.22 -5.64 -27.75
CA LYS A 196 -1.09 -6.81 -27.98
C LYS A 196 -0.66 -7.66 -29.19
N SER A 197 0.02 -7.07 -30.16
CA SER A 197 0.62 -7.80 -31.29
C SER A 197 1.68 -8.82 -30.85
N ASN A 198 2.32 -8.62 -29.68
CA ASN A 198 3.35 -9.50 -29.15
C ASN A 198 2.77 -10.59 -28.23
N PHE A 199 1.70 -10.28 -27.51
CA PHE A 199 1.14 -11.15 -26.47
C PHE A 199 -0.20 -11.80 -26.89
N GLY A 200 -0.88 -11.26 -27.91
CA GLY A 200 -2.22 -11.74 -28.28
C GLY A 200 -3.23 -11.48 -27.17
N GLU A 201 -4.00 -12.52 -26.83
CA GLU A 201 -4.98 -12.49 -25.73
C GLU A 201 -4.40 -13.06 -24.41
N ALA A 202 -3.08 -13.23 -24.32
CA ALA A 202 -2.44 -13.76 -23.11
C ALA A 202 -2.59 -12.76 -21.95
N GLY A 203 -3.03 -13.27 -20.80
CA GLY A 203 -3.12 -12.49 -19.57
C GLY A 203 -1.81 -12.45 -18.75
N GLY A 204 -0.80 -13.23 -19.15
CA GLY A 204 0.52 -13.32 -18.56
C GLY A 204 1.49 -14.02 -19.50
N TRP A 205 2.69 -14.29 -19.08
CA TRP A 205 3.76 -14.94 -19.86
C TRP A 205 4.74 -15.69 -18.97
N THR A 206 5.48 -16.59 -19.60
CA THR A 206 6.44 -17.46 -18.91
C THR A 206 7.88 -16.92 -18.99
N PRO A 207 8.81 -17.40 -18.13
CA PRO A 207 10.24 -17.12 -18.25
C PRO A 207 10.83 -17.53 -19.60
N GLU A 208 10.34 -18.64 -20.20
CA GLU A 208 10.77 -19.08 -21.51
C GLU A 208 10.36 -18.11 -22.62
N GLU A 209 9.12 -17.62 -22.57
CA GLU A 209 8.61 -16.60 -23.51
C GLU A 209 9.36 -15.29 -23.36
N TYR A 210 9.73 -14.90 -22.12
CA TYR A 210 10.60 -13.75 -21.88
C TYR A 210 11.94 -13.88 -22.62
N LEU A 211 12.63 -15.00 -22.45
CA LEU A 211 13.93 -15.24 -23.12
C LEU A 211 13.81 -15.36 -24.64
N GLU A 212 12.70 -15.89 -25.16
CA GLU A 212 12.43 -15.95 -26.60
C GLU A 212 12.21 -14.52 -27.16
N ALA A 213 11.43 -13.71 -26.46
CA ALA A 213 11.22 -12.31 -26.82
C ALA A 213 12.54 -11.53 -26.79
N GLU A 214 13.37 -11.69 -25.76
CA GLU A 214 14.67 -11.01 -25.63
C GLU A 214 15.59 -11.34 -26.82
N ARG A 215 15.64 -12.62 -27.26
CA ARG A 215 16.42 -13.04 -28.43
C ARG A 215 15.91 -12.45 -29.74
N SER A 216 14.64 -12.04 -29.79
CA SER A 216 14.00 -11.47 -30.96
C SER A 216 14.09 -9.94 -31.05
N LEU A 217 14.61 -9.28 -30.00
CA LEU A 217 14.72 -7.83 -29.96
C LEU A 217 15.60 -7.28 -31.10
N THR A 218 15.21 -6.13 -31.59
CA THR A 218 16.05 -5.37 -32.53
C THR A 218 17.28 -4.83 -31.79
N PRO A 219 18.43 -4.63 -32.50
CA PRO A 219 19.62 -4.07 -31.87
C PRO A 219 19.35 -2.71 -31.20
N GLY A 220 19.64 -2.62 -29.91
CA GLY A 220 19.40 -1.43 -29.09
C GLY A 220 18.07 -1.37 -28.34
N ALA A 221 17.13 -2.29 -28.63
CA ALA A 221 15.90 -2.41 -27.85
C ALA A 221 16.16 -3.18 -26.55
N GLN A 222 15.33 -2.95 -25.54
CA GLN A 222 15.38 -3.55 -24.22
C GLN A 222 14.08 -4.31 -23.92
N MET A 223 14.16 -5.34 -23.09
CA MET A 223 12.95 -6.03 -22.62
C MET A 223 12.11 -5.14 -21.71
N MET A 224 12.76 -4.56 -20.71
CA MET A 224 12.22 -3.66 -19.71
C MET A 224 13.21 -2.52 -19.48
N TYR A 225 12.71 -1.35 -19.14
CA TYR A 225 13.58 -0.23 -18.85
C TYR A 225 14.38 -0.46 -17.56
N TYR A 226 15.70 -0.40 -17.62
CA TYR A 226 16.65 -0.57 -16.50
C TYR A 226 16.50 -1.87 -15.67
N VAL A 227 16.03 -2.97 -16.25
CA VAL A 227 16.01 -4.23 -15.55
C VAL A 227 17.44 -4.75 -15.32
N THR A 228 17.74 -5.20 -14.10
CA THR A 228 18.95 -5.95 -13.75
C THR A 228 18.58 -7.38 -13.36
N ARG A 229 19.58 -8.26 -13.26
CA ARG A 229 19.37 -9.63 -12.79
C ARG A 229 18.79 -9.67 -11.38
N GLU A 230 19.32 -8.77 -10.51
CA GLU A 230 18.90 -8.63 -9.13
C GLU A 230 17.47 -8.10 -9.02
N SER A 231 17.11 -7.07 -9.80
CA SER A 231 15.74 -6.55 -9.78
C SER A 231 14.73 -7.56 -10.31
N PHE A 232 15.07 -8.26 -11.40
CA PHE A 232 14.21 -9.28 -11.98
C PHE A 232 13.94 -10.42 -10.99
N ILE A 233 15.00 -10.99 -10.37
CA ILE A 233 14.81 -12.11 -9.44
C ILE A 233 14.08 -11.67 -8.17
N ARG A 234 14.29 -10.44 -7.68
CA ARG A 234 13.55 -9.91 -6.56
C ARG A 234 12.06 -9.85 -6.86
N ASP A 235 11.69 -9.28 -8.00
CA ASP A 235 10.30 -9.16 -8.43
C ASP A 235 9.65 -10.52 -8.72
N ALA A 236 10.35 -11.43 -9.37
CA ALA A 236 9.87 -12.78 -9.62
C ALA A 236 9.73 -13.59 -8.31
N ALA A 237 10.71 -13.49 -7.40
CA ALA A 237 10.69 -14.20 -6.13
C ALA A 237 9.57 -13.72 -5.20
N LEU A 238 9.27 -12.42 -5.17
CA LEU A 238 8.14 -11.89 -4.41
C LEU A 238 6.84 -12.62 -4.76
N ARG A 239 6.56 -12.81 -6.04
CA ARG A 239 5.38 -13.52 -6.53
C ARG A 239 5.45 -15.01 -6.26
N TYR A 240 6.63 -15.61 -6.49
CA TYR A 240 6.84 -17.03 -6.29
C TYR A 240 6.70 -17.44 -4.82
N MET A 241 7.20 -16.65 -3.87
CA MET A 241 7.11 -16.89 -2.44
C MET A 241 5.66 -17.05 -1.97
N GLN A 242 4.75 -16.21 -2.45
CA GLN A 242 3.36 -16.18 -1.99
C GLN A 242 2.59 -17.48 -2.27
N ARG A 243 3.06 -18.30 -3.20
CA ARG A 243 2.45 -19.60 -3.50
C ARG A 243 3.34 -20.80 -3.20
N SER A 244 4.64 -20.61 -3.00
CA SER A 244 5.58 -21.69 -2.73
C SER A 244 5.97 -21.84 -1.27
N ILE A 245 5.57 -20.91 -0.40
CA ILE A 245 5.73 -21.00 1.05
C ILE A 245 4.38 -21.28 1.71
N ASP A 246 4.27 -22.45 2.33
CA ASP A 246 3.15 -22.78 3.23
C ASP A 246 3.58 -22.44 4.66
N TRP A 247 3.32 -21.22 5.04
CA TRP A 247 3.62 -20.72 6.38
C TRP A 247 2.89 -21.55 7.47
N GLN A 248 1.71 -22.06 7.19
CA GLN A 248 0.92 -22.85 8.13
C GLN A 248 1.53 -24.25 8.38
N ALA A 249 2.05 -24.88 7.35
CA ALA A 249 2.73 -26.15 7.46
C ALA A 249 4.23 -26.02 7.80
N GLY A 250 4.79 -24.80 7.80
CA GLY A 250 6.20 -24.56 7.99
C GLY A 250 7.06 -25.14 6.86
N LYS A 251 6.59 -25.06 5.61
CA LYS A 251 7.24 -25.66 4.44
C LYS A 251 7.39 -24.66 3.30
N CYS A 252 8.40 -24.89 2.47
CA CYS A 252 8.59 -24.14 1.23
C CYS A 252 9.15 -25.06 0.14
N ASP A 253 9.06 -24.61 -1.13
CA ASP A 253 9.59 -25.34 -2.29
C ASP A 253 10.32 -24.38 -3.23
N PHE A 254 11.65 -24.33 -3.09
CA PHE A 254 12.57 -23.54 -3.92
C PHE A 254 13.55 -24.41 -4.73
N GLU A 255 13.47 -25.75 -4.65
CA GLU A 255 14.21 -26.64 -5.53
C GLU A 255 13.39 -27.12 -6.74
N SER A 256 12.19 -26.56 -6.91
CA SER A 256 11.33 -26.87 -8.06
C SER A 256 11.96 -26.44 -9.38
N ALA A 257 11.62 -27.12 -10.47
CA ALA A 257 12.03 -26.72 -11.80
C ALA A 257 11.53 -25.30 -12.17
N GLU A 258 10.38 -24.89 -11.61
CA GLU A 258 9.78 -23.58 -11.79
C GLU A 258 10.67 -22.47 -11.23
N PHE A 259 11.15 -22.60 -9.99
CA PHE A 259 12.02 -21.61 -9.37
C PHE A 259 13.41 -21.59 -10.01
N ILE A 260 13.98 -22.75 -10.34
CA ILE A 260 15.25 -22.83 -11.05
C ILE A 260 15.16 -22.12 -12.40
N SER A 261 14.05 -22.27 -13.14
CA SER A 261 13.82 -21.54 -14.39
C SER A 261 13.80 -20.03 -14.22
N LEU A 262 13.23 -19.50 -13.11
CA LEU A 262 13.29 -18.07 -12.79
C LEU A 262 14.74 -17.60 -12.55
N LEU A 263 15.54 -18.35 -11.80
CA LEU A 263 16.96 -18.05 -11.58
C LEU A 263 17.76 -18.08 -12.91
N GLU A 264 17.54 -19.09 -13.73
CA GLU A 264 18.20 -19.23 -15.03
C GLU A 264 17.83 -18.10 -15.98
N THR A 265 16.56 -17.69 -15.99
CA THR A 265 16.08 -16.54 -16.75
C THR A 265 16.76 -15.27 -16.29
N ALA A 266 16.74 -14.99 -14.97
CA ALA A 266 17.44 -13.85 -14.40
C ALA A 266 18.93 -13.84 -14.77
N GLY A 267 19.61 -15.00 -14.71
CA GLY A 267 21.02 -15.15 -15.07
C GLY A 267 21.35 -14.85 -16.54
N GLN A 268 20.37 -14.95 -17.45
CA GLN A 268 20.51 -14.71 -18.89
C GLN A 268 20.14 -13.28 -19.31
N ILE A 269 19.56 -12.47 -18.41
CA ILE A 269 19.16 -11.10 -18.73
C ILE A 269 20.36 -10.28 -19.21
N THR A 270 20.17 -9.60 -20.32
CA THR A 270 21.12 -8.63 -20.85
C THR A 270 20.98 -7.32 -20.11
N GLU A 271 21.93 -7.02 -19.24
CA GLU A 271 21.94 -5.77 -18.50
C GLU A 271 22.44 -4.63 -19.39
N HIS A 272 21.69 -3.55 -19.40
CA HIS A 272 22.08 -2.33 -20.05
C HIS A 272 22.68 -1.39 -18.99
N PRO A 273 23.96 -0.98 -19.13
CA PRO A 273 24.55 -0.07 -18.16
C PRO A 273 23.81 1.26 -18.18
N GLU A 274 23.49 1.79 -16.99
CA GLU A 274 22.98 3.16 -16.87
C GLU A 274 23.92 4.10 -17.62
N THR A 275 23.41 4.75 -18.65
CA THR A 275 24.17 5.82 -19.32
C THR A 275 24.13 7.05 -18.43
N THR A 276 25.29 7.45 -17.89
CA THR A 276 25.43 8.70 -17.12
C THR A 276 25.23 9.94 -18.00
N GLU A 277 25.13 9.78 -19.32
CA GLU A 277 24.82 10.84 -20.27
C GLU A 277 23.30 10.90 -20.45
N PHE A 278 22.70 11.97 -19.95
CA PHE A 278 21.31 12.29 -20.23
C PHE A 278 21.16 12.63 -21.73
N THR A 279 20.72 11.65 -22.50
CA THR A 279 20.50 11.78 -23.95
C THR A 279 19.13 12.34 -24.32
N GLY A 280 18.28 12.63 -23.33
CA GLY A 280 16.89 13.04 -23.47
C GLY A 280 15.97 12.05 -22.78
N TYR A 281 14.79 12.52 -22.36
CA TYR A 281 13.75 11.66 -21.78
C TYR A 281 12.78 11.25 -22.89
N THR A 282 12.71 9.96 -23.17
CA THR A 282 11.65 9.37 -24.00
C THR A 282 10.57 8.82 -23.07
N PRO A 283 9.32 9.28 -23.17
CA PRO A 283 8.23 8.75 -22.34
C PRO A 283 8.01 7.25 -22.54
N PRO A 284 7.60 6.49 -21.51
CA PRO A 284 7.37 5.05 -21.60
C PRO A 284 6.42 4.64 -22.73
N GLU A 285 5.34 5.39 -22.95
CA GLU A 285 4.41 5.14 -24.05
C GLU A 285 5.05 5.30 -25.44
N GLU A 286 6.04 6.17 -25.59
CA GLU A 286 6.76 6.31 -26.84
C GLU A 286 7.80 5.22 -27.03
N GLN A 287 8.51 4.83 -25.97
CA GLN A 287 9.47 3.71 -25.98
C GLN A 287 8.76 2.41 -26.41
N LEU A 288 7.60 2.12 -25.81
CA LEU A 288 6.80 0.95 -26.17
C LEU A 288 6.29 1.04 -27.63
N ARG A 289 5.76 2.21 -28.03
CA ARG A 289 5.25 2.44 -29.38
C ARG A 289 6.30 2.29 -30.48
N THR A 290 7.53 2.71 -30.20
CA THR A 290 8.65 2.65 -31.16
C THR A 290 9.38 1.30 -31.10
N GLY A 291 9.12 0.43 -30.10
CA GLY A 291 9.80 -0.82 -29.88
C GLY A 291 11.20 -0.63 -29.27
N GLU A 292 11.45 0.50 -28.62
CA GLU A 292 12.65 0.72 -27.81
C GLU A 292 12.63 -0.17 -26.57
N THR A 293 11.43 -0.38 -26.00
CA THR A 293 11.16 -1.38 -24.96
C THR A 293 10.12 -2.39 -25.44
N TYR A 294 10.19 -3.63 -24.94
CA TYR A 294 9.22 -4.68 -25.24
C TYR A 294 8.01 -4.62 -24.33
N VAL A 295 8.22 -4.33 -23.06
CA VAL A 295 7.20 -4.02 -22.05
C VAL A 295 7.61 -2.81 -21.22
N GLU A 296 6.61 -2.09 -20.69
CA GLU A 296 6.78 -0.95 -19.81
C GLU A 296 6.04 -1.15 -18.50
N ALA A 297 6.64 -0.64 -17.42
CA ALA A 297 6.02 -0.63 -16.12
C ALA A 297 4.83 0.35 -16.09
N VAL A 298 3.70 -0.09 -15.58
CA VAL A 298 2.47 0.70 -15.46
C VAL A 298 1.93 0.55 -14.05
N HIS A 299 1.67 1.68 -13.40
CA HIS A 299 0.92 1.74 -12.16
C HIS A 299 -0.55 2.01 -12.45
N VAL A 300 -1.42 1.09 -12.05
CA VAL A 300 -2.87 1.17 -12.22
C VAL A 300 -3.48 1.68 -10.91
N GLY A 301 -3.57 2.98 -10.79
CA GLY A 301 -4.13 3.69 -9.61
C GLY A 301 -5.49 4.35 -9.89
N SER A 302 -6.08 4.13 -11.07
CA SER A 302 -7.44 4.58 -11.42
C SER A 302 -8.16 3.56 -12.30
N VAL A 303 -9.49 3.61 -12.32
CA VAL A 303 -10.31 2.73 -13.17
C VAL A 303 -10.06 2.94 -14.67
N THR A 304 -9.60 4.14 -15.07
CA THR A 304 -9.29 4.48 -16.47
C THR A 304 -7.85 4.15 -16.87
N ALA A 305 -6.97 3.78 -15.93
CA ALA A 305 -5.53 3.72 -16.16
C ALA A 305 -5.11 2.82 -17.35
N LEU A 306 -5.77 1.67 -17.52
CA LEU A 306 -5.47 0.75 -18.63
C LEU A 306 -5.76 1.41 -19.97
N ARG A 307 -6.95 2.00 -20.11
CA ARG A 307 -7.37 2.72 -21.30
C ARG A 307 -6.51 3.94 -21.56
N ASP A 308 -6.26 4.75 -20.53
CA ASP A 308 -5.47 5.99 -20.67
C ASP A 308 -4.04 5.70 -21.14
N PHE A 309 -3.43 4.60 -20.66
CA PHE A 309 -2.11 4.21 -21.12
C PHE A 309 -2.14 3.71 -22.57
N GLU A 310 -3.15 2.92 -22.93
CA GLU A 310 -3.39 2.46 -24.30
C GLU A 310 -3.61 3.61 -25.29
N GLU A 311 -4.39 4.62 -24.91
CA GLU A 311 -4.60 5.83 -25.71
C GLU A 311 -3.31 6.63 -25.93
N ARG A 312 -2.44 6.75 -24.89
CA ARG A 312 -1.13 7.43 -25.03
C ARG A 312 -0.18 6.66 -25.94
N VAL A 313 -0.15 5.34 -25.85
CA VAL A 313 0.64 4.49 -26.76
C VAL A 313 0.06 4.54 -28.19
N GLY A 314 -1.27 4.63 -28.32
CA GLY A 314 -1.99 4.63 -29.59
C GLY A 314 -2.09 3.25 -30.25
N GLN A 315 -1.88 2.17 -29.49
CA GLN A 315 -1.98 0.77 -29.91
C GLN A 315 -2.59 -0.07 -28.79
N ALA A 316 -3.23 -1.16 -29.14
CA ALA A 316 -3.79 -2.11 -28.18
C ALA A 316 -2.69 -2.80 -27.37
N LEU A 317 -2.92 -2.92 -26.06
CA LEU A 317 -1.97 -3.45 -25.08
C LEU A 317 -2.51 -4.72 -24.40
N SER A 318 -1.57 -5.54 -23.95
CA SER A 318 -1.78 -6.61 -22.96
C SER A 318 -1.06 -6.23 -21.67
N PHE A 319 -1.74 -6.33 -20.51
CA PHE A 319 -1.20 -6.05 -19.19
C PHE A 319 -0.88 -7.38 -18.52
N VAL A 320 0.38 -7.79 -18.61
CA VAL A 320 0.83 -9.16 -18.33
C VAL A 320 1.60 -9.32 -17.02
N GLY A 321 2.09 -8.21 -16.46
CA GLY A 321 2.95 -8.23 -15.29
C GLY A 321 4.32 -8.88 -15.55
N MET A 322 5.00 -9.30 -14.48
CA MET A 322 6.24 -10.06 -14.57
C MET A 322 6.01 -11.47 -15.11
N PRO A 323 7.02 -12.10 -15.78
CA PRO A 323 6.90 -13.49 -16.14
C PRO A 323 6.67 -14.40 -14.92
N THR A 324 5.74 -15.33 -15.03
CA THR A 324 5.45 -16.34 -14.00
C THR A 324 5.63 -17.75 -14.57
N PRO A 325 6.05 -18.74 -13.77
CA PRO A 325 6.31 -20.09 -14.28
C PRO A 325 5.12 -20.76 -14.96
N ASP A 326 3.90 -20.42 -14.54
CA ASP A 326 2.64 -20.97 -15.09
C ASP A 326 1.98 -20.08 -16.15
N GLY A 327 2.60 -18.94 -16.49
CA GLY A 327 2.03 -17.99 -17.46
C GLY A 327 0.83 -17.21 -16.94
N SER A 328 0.53 -17.24 -15.64
CA SER A 328 -0.48 -16.39 -15.02
C SER A 328 -0.07 -14.92 -15.03
N ASN A 329 -1.01 -14.01 -14.75
CA ASN A 329 -0.71 -12.59 -14.66
C ASN A 329 0.26 -12.30 -13.50
N GLY A 330 1.41 -11.73 -13.82
CA GLY A 330 2.45 -11.40 -12.84
C GLY A 330 2.35 -10.00 -12.26
N SER A 331 1.19 -9.35 -12.31
CA SER A 331 0.94 -8.07 -11.63
C SER A 331 0.85 -8.25 -10.12
N VAL A 332 1.11 -7.18 -9.37
CA VAL A 332 1.02 -7.17 -7.91
C VAL A 332 0.17 -6.02 -7.41
N VAL A 333 -0.62 -6.28 -6.39
CA VAL A 333 -1.33 -5.23 -5.65
C VAL A 333 -0.34 -4.52 -4.75
N ASP A 334 -0.28 -3.19 -4.89
CA ASP A 334 0.42 -2.30 -3.97
C ASP A 334 -0.61 -1.66 -3.03
N LEU A 335 -0.49 -1.94 -1.74
CA LEU A 335 -1.44 -1.51 -0.73
C LEU A 335 -0.97 -0.22 -0.05
N SER A 336 -1.83 0.80 -0.05
CA SER A 336 -1.55 2.07 0.61
C SER A 336 -1.84 1.97 2.11
N GLN A 337 -0.81 1.99 2.94
CA GLN A 337 -0.93 1.95 4.40
C GLN A 337 -1.80 0.76 4.88
N PRO A 338 -1.38 -0.49 4.62
CA PRO A 338 -2.12 -1.67 5.07
C PRO A 338 -2.09 -1.78 6.60
N VAL A 339 -3.26 -2.00 7.21
CA VAL A 339 -3.41 -2.09 8.66
C VAL A 339 -4.07 -3.40 9.05
N GLY A 340 -3.49 -4.08 10.03
CA GLY A 340 -4.07 -5.20 10.76
C GLY A 340 -4.48 -4.80 12.18
N VAL A 341 -5.45 -5.50 12.73
CA VAL A 341 -5.88 -5.38 14.14
C VAL A 341 -5.24 -6.50 14.93
N LEU A 342 -4.59 -6.17 16.05
CA LEU A 342 -3.99 -7.20 16.90
C LEU A 342 -5.06 -7.98 17.67
N ALA A 343 -4.92 -9.30 17.67
CA ALA A 343 -5.86 -10.21 18.32
C ALA A 343 -5.82 -10.06 19.85
N GLY A 344 -7.00 -10.08 20.46
CA GLY A 344 -7.14 -10.03 21.92
C GLY A 344 -6.95 -8.64 22.53
N GLY A 345 -6.94 -7.56 21.72
CA GLY A 345 -6.89 -6.18 22.19
C GLY A 345 -8.08 -5.79 23.06
N GLU A 346 -7.90 -4.74 23.87
CA GLU A 346 -8.91 -4.26 24.82
C GLU A 346 -10.00 -3.39 24.17
N HIS A 347 -9.78 -2.90 22.93
CA HIS A 347 -10.63 -1.91 22.27
C HIS A 347 -11.21 -2.37 20.92
N PRO A 348 -11.90 -3.51 20.82
CA PRO A 348 -12.44 -4.02 19.54
C PRO A 348 -13.40 -3.03 18.86
N ASP A 349 -14.21 -2.31 19.64
CA ASP A 349 -15.15 -1.29 19.09
C ASP A 349 -14.39 -0.11 18.49
N GLY A 350 -13.27 0.28 19.07
CA GLY A 350 -12.39 1.31 18.55
C GLY A 350 -11.69 0.88 17.27
N CYS A 351 -11.20 -0.34 17.25
CA CYS A 351 -10.60 -0.94 16.06
C CYS A 351 -11.63 -1.01 14.91
N ALA A 352 -12.86 -1.44 15.19
CA ALA A 352 -13.93 -1.45 14.20
C ALA A 352 -14.25 -0.04 13.67
N ALA A 353 -14.30 0.98 14.56
CA ALA A 353 -14.49 2.36 14.15
C ALA A 353 -13.34 2.87 13.27
N PHE A 354 -12.09 2.47 13.55
CA PHE A 354 -10.94 2.83 12.72
C PHE A 354 -10.99 2.15 11.36
N LEU A 355 -11.29 0.85 11.30
CA LEU A 355 -11.42 0.12 10.04
C LEU A 355 -12.54 0.70 9.16
N LYS A 356 -13.66 1.04 9.77
CA LYS A 356 -14.76 1.72 9.09
C LYS A 356 -14.32 3.06 8.52
N PHE A 357 -13.64 3.88 9.32
CA PHE A 357 -13.08 5.13 8.86
C PHE A 357 -12.12 4.89 7.69
N LEU A 358 -11.20 3.94 7.78
CA LEU A 358 -10.21 3.65 6.75
C LEU A 358 -10.87 3.29 5.40
N LEU A 359 -11.91 2.45 5.43
CA LEU A 359 -12.63 2.00 4.25
C LEU A 359 -13.57 3.06 3.65
N LEU A 360 -14.20 3.89 4.50
CA LEU A 360 -15.21 4.88 4.05
C LEU A 360 -14.65 6.29 3.87
N SER A 361 -13.43 6.59 4.33
CA SER A 361 -12.80 7.92 4.17
C SER A 361 -12.06 8.11 2.85
N TYR A 362 -12.22 7.19 1.90
CA TYR A 362 -11.64 7.37 0.58
C TYR A 362 -12.23 8.62 -0.07
N ASP A 363 -11.36 9.58 -0.36
CA ASP A 363 -11.78 10.81 -1.05
C ASP A 363 -11.90 10.54 -2.55
N LEU A 364 -13.13 10.32 -2.98
CA LEU A 364 -13.46 10.09 -4.39
C LEU A 364 -13.04 11.24 -5.32
N GLY A 365 -12.88 12.46 -4.77
CA GLY A 365 -12.38 13.61 -5.53
C GLY A 365 -10.86 13.58 -5.67
N TYR A 366 -10.14 13.65 -4.53
CA TYR A 366 -8.67 13.80 -4.55
C TYR A 366 -7.95 12.52 -4.99
N GLY A 367 -8.35 11.37 -4.50
CA GLY A 367 -7.77 10.08 -4.87
C GLY A 367 -7.98 9.77 -6.35
N ALA A 368 -9.18 9.99 -6.87
CA ALA A 368 -9.53 9.74 -8.26
C ALA A 368 -8.88 10.74 -9.23
N GLU A 369 -8.79 12.03 -8.86
CA GLU A 369 -8.18 13.07 -9.72
C GLU A 369 -6.67 12.89 -9.90
N ASN A 370 -5.97 12.35 -8.91
CA ASN A 370 -4.52 12.17 -8.97
C ASN A 370 -4.10 10.78 -9.49
N ASN A 371 -5.05 9.87 -9.78
CA ASN A 371 -4.77 8.50 -10.23
C ASN A 371 -3.79 7.74 -9.31
N ALA A 372 -3.79 8.06 -8.02
CA ALA A 372 -2.77 7.59 -7.10
C ALA A 372 -3.12 6.25 -6.45
N SER A 373 -4.42 5.97 -6.26
CA SER A 373 -4.88 4.69 -5.70
C SER A 373 -6.37 4.46 -5.97
N LEU A 374 -6.77 3.21 -5.94
CA LEU A 374 -8.15 2.73 -6.03
C LEU A 374 -8.71 2.49 -4.63
N PRO A 375 -10.02 2.66 -4.39
CA PRO A 375 -10.63 2.38 -3.10
C PRO A 375 -10.65 0.89 -2.78
N MET A 376 -10.38 0.54 -1.51
CA MET A 376 -10.47 -0.84 -1.04
C MET A 376 -11.92 -1.32 -0.86
N TYR A 377 -12.88 -0.42 -0.78
CA TYR A 377 -14.30 -0.72 -0.61
C TYR A 377 -15.02 -0.78 -1.96
N ARG A 378 -15.54 -1.95 -2.32
CA ARG A 378 -16.14 -2.26 -3.63
C ARG A 378 -17.20 -1.25 -4.09
N PRO A 379 -18.16 -0.82 -3.26
CA PRO A 379 -19.16 0.17 -3.71
C PRO A 379 -18.57 1.50 -4.19
N TYR A 380 -17.42 1.91 -3.63
CA TYR A 380 -16.74 3.12 -4.12
C TYR A 380 -16.02 2.88 -5.45
N LEU A 381 -15.46 1.68 -5.64
CA LEU A 381 -14.85 1.30 -6.93
C LEU A 381 -15.90 1.29 -8.04
N GLU A 382 -17.05 0.66 -7.79
CA GLU A 382 -18.20 0.63 -8.72
C GLU A 382 -18.76 2.03 -9.00
N GLN A 383 -18.72 2.92 -8.01
CA GLN A 383 -19.10 4.33 -8.22
C GLN A 383 -18.14 5.03 -9.18
N LEU A 384 -16.81 4.85 -9.00
CA LEU A 384 -15.81 5.43 -9.91
C LEU A 384 -15.94 4.90 -11.34
N GLU A 385 -16.23 3.62 -11.52
CA GLU A 385 -16.49 3.01 -12.82
C GLU A 385 -17.75 3.62 -13.47
N SER A 386 -18.84 3.70 -12.71
CA SER A 386 -20.10 4.29 -13.17
C SER A 386 -19.95 5.75 -13.57
N ASP A 387 -19.22 6.54 -12.77
CA ASP A 387 -18.95 7.94 -13.05
C ASP A 387 -18.08 8.10 -14.32
N ALA A 388 -17.04 7.25 -14.47
CA ALA A 388 -16.20 7.24 -15.65
C ALA A 388 -16.99 6.87 -16.93
N GLU A 389 -17.94 5.93 -16.85
CA GLU A 389 -18.83 5.60 -17.96
C GLU A 389 -19.80 6.76 -18.28
N ALA A 390 -20.41 7.35 -17.25
CA ALA A 390 -21.34 8.47 -17.42
C ALA A 390 -20.68 9.70 -18.06
N GLU A 391 -19.41 9.92 -17.77
CA GLU A 391 -18.59 10.99 -18.34
C GLU A 391 -17.98 10.64 -19.71
N GLY A 392 -18.15 9.41 -20.18
CA GLY A 392 -17.59 8.93 -21.44
C GLY A 392 -16.08 8.69 -21.42
N ARG A 393 -15.48 8.63 -20.19
CA ARG A 393 -14.07 8.29 -20.00
C ARG A 393 -13.80 6.79 -20.10
N MET A 394 -14.83 5.97 -19.89
CA MET A 394 -14.82 4.52 -20.09
C MET A 394 -16.05 4.09 -20.89
N THR A 395 -15.95 2.95 -21.51
CA THR A 395 -17.09 2.21 -22.08
C THR A 395 -17.39 1.00 -21.19
N PRO A 396 -18.58 0.38 -21.25
CA PRO A 396 -18.86 -0.86 -20.53
C PRO A 396 -17.87 -2.01 -20.87
N GLU A 397 -17.24 -1.97 -22.04
CA GLU A 397 -16.19 -2.92 -22.43
C GLU A 397 -14.87 -2.63 -21.67
N ASP A 398 -14.54 -1.35 -21.49
CA ASP A 398 -13.36 -0.94 -20.68
C ASP A 398 -13.56 -1.34 -19.22
N THR A 399 -14.75 -1.16 -18.65
CA THR A 399 -15.10 -1.60 -17.29
C THR A 399 -14.96 -3.11 -17.14
N ALA A 400 -15.53 -3.89 -18.05
CA ALA A 400 -15.39 -5.35 -18.02
C ALA A 400 -13.92 -5.80 -18.11
N ARG A 401 -13.12 -5.15 -18.96
CA ARG A 401 -11.69 -5.42 -19.10
C ARG A 401 -10.90 -5.06 -17.83
N PHE A 402 -11.23 -3.95 -17.19
CA PHE A 402 -10.62 -3.56 -15.92
C PHE A 402 -10.95 -4.58 -14.81
N GLU A 403 -12.19 -5.01 -14.70
CA GLU A 403 -12.63 -6.03 -13.74
C GLU A 403 -11.97 -7.40 -13.99
N ASP A 404 -11.86 -7.82 -15.25
CA ASP A 404 -11.13 -9.03 -15.63
C ASP A 404 -9.64 -8.94 -15.24
N PHE A 405 -9.03 -7.78 -15.48
CA PHE A 405 -7.65 -7.53 -15.07
C PHE A 405 -7.52 -7.57 -13.54
N LEU A 406 -8.38 -6.88 -12.79
CA LEU A 406 -8.40 -6.90 -11.33
C LEU A 406 -8.57 -8.32 -10.77
N ALA A 407 -9.43 -9.12 -11.40
CA ALA A 407 -9.64 -10.52 -11.03
C ALA A 407 -8.42 -11.42 -11.29
N SER A 408 -7.57 -11.05 -12.25
CA SER A 408 -6.37 -11.83 -12.62
C SER A 408 -5.18 -11.63 -11.68
N VAL A 409 -5.20 -10.60 -10.80
CA VAL A 409 -4.08 -10.29 -9.91
C VAL A 409 -4.20 -11.10 -8.63
N GLU A 410 -3.17 -11.90 -8.34
CA GLU A 410 -3.16 -12.86 -7.22
C GLU A 410 -2.08 -12.59 -6.17
N SER A 411 -1.19 -11.62 -6.42
CA SER A 411 -0.05 -11.31 -5.56
C SER A 411 -0.11 -9.87 -5.05
N SER A 412 0.53 -9.61 -3.90
CA SER A 412 0.68 -8.25 -3.34
C SER A 412 2.15 -7.93 -3.05
N THR A 413 2.45 -6.65 -2.85
CA THR A 413 3.78 -6.20 -2.42
C THR A 413 4.07 -6.56 -0.96
N LEU A 414 3.05 -6.91 -0.16
CA LEU A 414 3.25 -7.39 1.20
C LEU A 414 3.87 -8.78 1.18
N CYS A 415 5.11 -8.87 1.63
CA CYS A 415 5.83 -10.12 1.73
C CYS A 415 6.79 -10.11 2.92
N ASP A 416 7.32 -11.27 3.26
CA ASP A 416 8.41 -11.39 4.24
C ASP A 416 9.73 -10.95 3.61
N GLU A 417 10.14 -9.70 3.87
CA GLU A 417 11.38 -9.10 3.36
C GLU A 417 12.64 -9.85 3.81
N THR A 418 12.59 -10.56 4.95
CA THR A 418 13.71 -11.38 5.40
C THR A 418 13.87 -12.60 4.51
N ALA A 419 12.76 -13.28 4.19
CA ALA A 419 12.78 -14.42 3.28
C ALA A 419 13.18 -13.98 1.85
N LEU A 420 12.62 -12.87 1.37
CA LEU A 420 12.98 -12.32 0.07
C LEU A 420 14.46 -11.91 0.00
N GLY A 421 14.99 -11.30 1.06
CA GLY A 421 16.41 -10.97 1.18
C GLY A 421 17.32 -12.20 1.09
N MET A 422 16.95 -13.30 1.76
CA MET A 422 17.70 -14.58 1.66
C MET A 422 17.77 -15.12 0.24
N ILE A 423 16.67 -15.01 -0.51
CA ILE A 423 16.64 -15.41 -1.92
C ILE A 423 17.59 -14.55 -2.75
N CYS A 424 17.50 -13.24 -2.61
CA CYS A 424 18.32 -12.29 -3.37
C CYS A 424 19.82 -12.44 -3.07
N GLU A 425 20.21 -12.70 -1.80
CA GLU A 425 21.60 -12.93 -1.41
C GLU A 425 22.19 -14.15 -2.12
N GLU A 426 21.50 -15.29 -2.16
CA GLU A 426 21.98 -16.51 -2.80
C GLU A 426 21.93 -16.42 -4.33
N ALA A 427 20.92 -15.73 -4.89
CA ALA A 427 20.86 -15.45 -6.32
C ALA A 427 22.06 -14.61 -6.79
N ALA A 428 22.52 -13.64 -5.98
CA ALA A 428 23.70 -12.84 -6.30
C ALA A 428 24.97 -13.71 -6.40
N ALA A 429 25.12 -14.79 -5.60
CA ALA A 429 26.22 -15.74 -5.72
C ALA A 429 26.19 -16.50 -7.07
N TYR A 430 25.00 -16.89 -7.54
CA TYR A 430 24.80 -17.47 -8.86
C TYR A 430 25.17 -16.48 -9.98
N PHE A 431 24.70 -15.23 -9.90
CA PHE A 431 25.03 -14.20 -10.90
C PHE A 431 26.52 -13.86 -10.97
N ALA A 432 27.21 -13.97 -9.83
CA ALA A 432 28.67 -13.87 -9.78
C ALA A 432 29.43 -15.10 -10.33
N GLY A 433 28.72 -16.15 -10.73
CA GLY A 433 29.32 -17.40 -11.24
C GLY A 433 29.98 -18.26 -10.16
N ALA A 434 29.63 -18.07 -8.89
CA ALA A 434 30.17 -18.85 -7.77
C ALA A 434 29.52 -20.24 -7.63
N CYS A 435 28.31 -20.43 -8.17
CA CYS A 435 27.54 -21.68 -8.14
C CYS A 435 26.62 -21.77 -9.35
N THR A 436 25.96 -22.92 -9.56
CA THR A 436 24.91 -23.09 -10.57
C THR A 436 23.57 -22.64 -10.04
N ALA A 437 22.54 -22.49 -10.91
CA ALA A 437 21.18 -22.14 -10.49
C ALA A 437 20.58 -23.19 -9.54
N GLU A 438 20.82 -24.48 -9.79
CA GLU A 438 20.37 -25.57 -8.92
C GLU A 438 21.07 -25.55 -7.56
N GLU A 439 22.37 -25.20 -7.52
CA GLU A 439 23.11 -25.07 -6.26
C GLU A 439 22.59 -23.87 -5.45
N ALA A 440 22.31 -22.72 -6.09
CA ALA A 440 21.69 -21.57 -5.45
C ALA A 440 20.29 -21.91 -4.92
N ALA A 441 19.45 -22.55 -5.75
CA ALA A 441 18.12 -23.00 -5.37
C ALA A 441 18.13 -23.91 -4.14
N ARG A 442 19.07 -24.87 -4.09
CA ARG A 442 19.25 -25.76 -2.94
C ARG A 442 19.64 -25.01 -1.66
N VAL A 443 20.56 -24.04 -1.75
CA VAL A 443 20.96 -23.24 -0.57
C VAL A 443 19.79 -22.34 -0.11
N ILE A 444 19.05 -21.74 -1.05
CA ILE A 444 17.83 -20.99 -0.76
C ILE A 444 16.82 -21.88 -0.03
N GLN A 445 16.57 -23.08 -0.55
CA GLN A 445 15.67 -24.05 0.07
C GLN A 445 16.09 -24.42 1.49
N GLU A 446 17.38 -24.72 1.71
CA GLU A 446 17.89 -25.06 3.04
C GLU A 446 17.72 -23.90 4.03
N ARG A 447 18.07 -22.66 3.65
CA ARG A 447 17.93 -21.47 4.49
C ARG A 447 16.47 -21.16 4.81
N LEU A 448 15.61 -21.14 3.78
CA LEU A 448 14.20 -20.83 3.95
C LEU A 448 13.46 -21.92 4.71
N SER A 449 13.80 -23.21 4.54
CA SER A 449 13.18 -24.28 5.33
C SER A 449 13.41 -24.12 6.83
N ILE A 450 14.61 -23.67 7.22
CA ILE A 450 14.91 -23.38 8.62
C ILE A 450 14.11 -22.16 9.08
N TYR A 451 14.18 -21.06 8.33
CA TYR A 451 13.52 -19.82 8.67
C TYR A 451 11.99 -19.99 8.78
N VAL A 452 11.36 -20.60 7.78
CA VAL A 452 9.91 -20.82 7.74
C VAL A 452 9.47 -21.75 8.88
N ALA A 453 10.27 -22.78 9.22
CA ALA A 453 9.99 -23.65 10.35
C ALA A 453 10.12 -22.93 11.71
N GLU A 454 11.07 -21.99 11.87
CA GLU A 454 11.21 -21.18 13.09
C GLU A 454 10.08 -20.18 13.28
N GLN A 455 9.51 -19.72 12.17
CA GLN A 455 8.31 -18.88 12.19
C GLN A 455 7.03 -19.72 12.46
N SER A 456 7.09 -21.04 12.47
CA SER A 456 5.94 -21.97 12.65
C SER A 456 5.54 -22.25 14.10
#